data_c48bd3c32adbbfacf706fa194b04c1c6
#
_entry.id   c48bd3c32adbbfacf706fa194b04c1c6
#
_cell.length_a   1.000
_cell.length_b   1.000
_cell.length_c   1.000
_cell.angle_alpha   90.00
_cell.angle_beta   90.00
_cell.angle_gamma   90.00
#
_symmetry.space_group_name_H-M   'P 1'
#
loop_
_entity.id
_entity.type
_entity.pdbx_description
1 polymer ?
#
loop_
_entity_poly.entity_id
_entity_poly.type
_entity_poly.pdbx_seq_one_letter_code
_entity_poly.pdbx_strand_id
1 'polypeptide(L)'
;MGFTIGGIREMRIREMRSGTRRRGRTSECTAVAEFTSLWGWDVVPGARTASGACSCGKARCAAPGAHPLDFAPPVRAGATLDQVTEAWAEFPGASIMLPVGRSFDVIEVAESAGRHALVRLERMGLPLGPVIAAPEGRAHFLVAPGAAAELPELLYRMGWDDPSALDLRGLGPGAHITAPPADRAGLGPARWLRSPALDSATKPPAARLLLGTLAYVAHRSRA
;
A
#
# COMPACT_ATOMS: atom_id res chain seq x y z
N MET A 1 39.17 25.55 35.66
CA MET A 1 38.32 24.33 35.67
C MET A 1 37.13 24.57 34.75
N GLY A 2 37.24 24.13 33.50
CA GLY A 2 36.20 24.27 32.48
C GLY A 2 35.43 22.97 32.36
N PHE A 3 34.16 22.96 32.74
CA PHE A 3 33.28 21.80 32.53
C PHE A 3 32.64 21.88 31.17
N THR A 4 32.87 20.85 30.38
CA THR A 4 32.44 20.67 29.00
C THR A 4 30.93 20.44 28.92
N ILE A 5 30.18 21.41 28.40
CA ILE A 5 28.72 21.32 28.17
C ILE A 5 28.35 20.48 26.93
N GLY A 6 29.33 19.85 26.27
CA GLY A 6 29.11 19.08 25.03
C GLY A 6 28.40 17.70 25.20
N GLY A 7 28.60 17.01 26.31
CA GLY A 7 28.13 15.64 26.49
C GLY A 7 26.62 15.44 26.64
N ILE A 8 25.92 16.43 27.21
CA ILE A 8 24.49 16.30 27.52
C ILE A 8 23.60 16.46 26.25
N ARG A 9 24.05 17.23 25.28
CA ARG A 9 23.29 17.47 24.03
C ARG A 9 23.34 16.28 23.09
N GLU A 10 24.48 15.61 22.97
CA GLU A 10 24.61 14.41 22.11
C GLU A 10 23.86 13.20 22.69
N MET A 11 23.85 13.03 24.02
CA MET A 11 23.11 11.95 24.66
C MET A 11 21.60 12.08 24.45
N ARG A 12 21.04 13.30 24.59
CA ARG A 12 19.60 13.55 24.33
C ARG A 12 19.19 13.33 22.86
N ILE A 13 20.05 13.67 21.91
CA ILE A 13 19.77 13.46 20.47
C ILE A 13 19.80 11.97 20.12
N ARG A 14 20.68 11.21 20.77
CA ARG A 14 20.78 9.75 20.55
C ARG A 14 19.58 9.00 21.16
N GLU A 15 19.13 9.38 22.34
CA GLU A 15 17.93 8.83 22.98
C GLU A 15 16.64 9.19 22.22
N MET A 16 16.49 10.42 21.74
CA MET A 16 15.35 10.80 20.90
C MET A 16 15.30 10.04 19.58
N ARG A 17 16.45 9.80 18.93
CA ARG A 17 16.51 9.02 17.70
C ARG A 17 16.22 7.52 17.93
N SER A 18 16.61 6.97 19.06
CA SER A 18 16.30 5.57 19.42
C SER A 18 14.83 5.40 19.80
N GLY A 19 14.21 6.37 20.48
CA GLY A 19 12.79 6.35 20.83
C GLY A 19 11.86 6.44 19.64
N THR A 20 12.20 7.27 18.65
CA THR A 20 11.42 7.41 17.40
C THR A 20 11.50 6.15 16.53
N ARG A 21 12.69 5.53 16.43
CA ARG A 21 12.88 4.26 15.71
C ARG A 21 12.15 3.11 16.39
N ARG A 22 12.11 3.06 17.73
CA ARG A 22 11.40 2.03 18.48
C ARG A 22 9.89 2.14 18.32
N ARG A 23 9.33 3.35 18.37
CA ARG A 23 7.90 3.61 18.14
C ARG A 23 7.48 3.30 16.70
N GLY A 24 8.29 3.67 15.70
CA GLY A 24 8.04 3.34 14.29
C GLY A 24 7.99 1.82 14.06
N ARG A 25 8.95 1.08 14.61
CA ARG A 25 9.02 -0.39 14.46
C ARG A 25 7.82 -1.09 15.12
N THR A 26 7.38 -0.65 16.30
CA THR A 26 6.18 -1.21 16.95
C THR A 26 4.95 -0.97 16.10
N SER A 27 4.82 0.22 15.51
CA SER A 27 3.70 0.56 14.61
C SER A 27 3.70 -0.29 13.32
N GLU A 28 4.87 -0.55 12.73
CA GLU A 28 5.01 -1.40 11.53
C GLU A 28 4.64 -2.86 11.84
N CYS A 29 5.21 -3.45 12.89
CA CYS A 29 4.88 -4.82 13.30
C CYS A 29 3.39 -4.97 13.64
N THR A 30 2.78 -3.99 14.32
CA THR A 30 1.34 -4.01 14.60
C THR A 30 0.52 -3.99 13.31
N ALA A 31 0.85 -3.11 12.37
CA ALA A 31 0.16 -3.05 11.08
C ALA A 31 0.29 -4.36 10.30
N VAL A 32 1.51 -4.95 10.25
CA VAL A 32 1.73 -6.24 9.58
C VAL A 32 0.92 -7.35 10.25
N ALA A 33 0.88 -7.39 11.59
CA ALA A 33 0.08 -8.37 12.32
C ALA A 33 -1.43 -8.21 12.05
N GLU A 34 -1.92 -6.96 11.94
CA GLU A 34 -3.30 -6.69 11.53
C GLU A 34 -3.58 -7.22 10.12
N PHE A 35 -2.69 -6.95 9.15
CA PHE A 35 -2.86 -7.43 7.78
C PHE A 35 -2.91 -8.95 7.71
N THR A 36 -2.03 -9.62 8.42
CA THR A 36 -1.93 -11.08 8.35
C THR A 36 -3.00 -11.79 9.17
N SER A 37 -3.28 -11.36 10.41
CA SER A 37 -4.17 -12.06 11.32
C SER A 37 -5.64 -11.62 11.22
N LEU A 38 -5.91 -10.32 11.03
CA LEU A 38 -7.29 -9.82 10.95
C LEU A 38 -7.85 -9.83 9.53
N TRP A 39 -7.01 -9.40 8.55
CA TRP A 39 -7.46 -9.24 7.17
C TRP A 39 -7.16 -10.46 6.29
N GLY A 40 -6.31 -11.38 6.76
CA GLY A 40 -5.94 -12.57 6.02
C GLY A 40 -5.12 -12.28 4.77
N TRP A 41 -4.32 -11.23 4.80
CA TRP A 41 -3.45 -10.83 3.70
C TRP A 41 -2.00 -11.26 3.93
N ASP A 42 -1.34 -11.73 2.88
CA ASP A 42 0.10 -11.89 2.90
C ASP A 42 0.76 -10.50 2.90
N VAL A 43 1.92 -10.37 3.54
CA VAL A 43 2.73 -9.15 3.56
C VAL A 43 4.15 -9.50 3.14
N VAL A 44 4.76 -8.66 2.32
CA VAL A 44 6.16 -8.81 1.93
C VAL A 44 6.98 -7.61 2.38
N PRO A 45 8.20 -7.81 2.90
CA PRO A 45 9.11 -6.71 3.17
C PRO A 45 9.48 -6.00 1.87
N GLY A 46 9.25 -4.70 1.81
CA GLY A 46 9.58 -3.86 0.66
C GLY A 46 10.91 -3.14 0.82
N ALA A 47 11.51 -2.81 -0.31
CA ALA A 47 12.70 -1.96 -0.34
C ALA A 47 12.38 -0.56 0.21
N ARG A 48 13.41 0.11 0.72
CA ARG A 48 13.38 1.52 1.14
C ARG A 48 14.55 2.25 0.50
N THR A 49 14.44 3.56 0.41
CA THR A 49 15.55 4.43 0.08
C THR A 49 16.17 5.02 1.35
N ALA A 50 17.48 5.05 1.41
CA ALA A 50 18.23 5.73 2.45
C ALA A 50 19.46 6.37 1.81
N SER A 51 19.65 7.67 2.01
CA SER A 51 20.78 8.43 1.44
C SER A 51 20.93 8.25 -0.09
N GLY A 52 19.81 8.16 -0.82
CA GLY A 52 19.79 7.99 -2.27
C GLY A 52 20.02 6.55 -2.78
N ALA A 53 20.30 5.59 -1.88
CA ALA A 53 20.50 4.20 -2.25
C ALA A 53 19.27 3.33 -1.90
N CYS A 54 19.02 2.30 -2.70
CA CYS A 54 17.98 1.31 -2.44
C CYS A 54 18.51 0.20 -1.51
N SER A 55 17.71 -0.21 -0.53
CA SER A 55 18.07 -1.28 0.42
C SER A 55 18.16 -2.67 -0.22
N CYS A 56 17.79 -2.83 -1.50
CA CYS A 56 17.95 -4.09 -2.22
C CYS A 56 19.41 -4.41 -2.60
N GLY A 57 20.34 -3.48 -2.41
CA GLY A 57 21.77 -3.66 -2.71
C GLY A 57 22.14 -3.61 -4.20
N LYS A 58 21.17 -3.48 -5.11
CA LYS A 58 21.44 -3.35 -6.56
C LYS A 58 21.92 -1.92 -6.89
N ALA A 59 23.10 -1.78 -7.48
CA ALA A 59 23.68 -0.48 -7.84
C ALA A 59 22.82 0.32 -8.84
N ARG A 60 22.07 -0.37 -9.70
CA ARG A 60 21.12 0.21 -10.67
C ARG A 60 19.73 -0.38 -10.41
N CYS A 61 19.12 0.02 -9.32
CA CYS A 61 17.74 -0.38 -9.02
C CYS A 61 16.79 0.42 -9.92
N ALA A 62 15.92 -0.28 -10.67
CA ALA A 62 14.96 0.35 -11.57
C ALA A 62 13.85 1.10 -10.84
N ALA A 63 13.53 0.71 -9.60
CA ALA A 63 12.47 1.30 -8.78
C ALA A 63 12.92 1.43 -7.32
N PRO A 64 13.85 2.33 -6.99
CA PRO A 64 14.40 2.45 -5.65
C PRO A 64 13.30 2.69 -4.60
N GLY A 65 13.24 1.84 -3.57
CA GLY A 65 12.27 1.94 -2.48
C GLY A 65 10.82 1.63 -2.87
N ALA A 66 10.57 1.07 -4.06
CA ALA A 66 9.22 0.85 -4.58
C ALA A 66 9.00 -0.58 -5.10
N HIS A 67 9.72 -1.56 -4.57
CA HIS A 67 9.59 -2.97 -4.95
C HIS A 67 9.79 -3.89 -3.75
N PRO A 68 9.29 -5.13 -3.76
CA PRO A 68 9.57 -6.10 -2.72
C PRO A 68 11.07 -6.45 -2.67
N LEU A 69 11.54 -6.90 -1.52
CA LEU A 69 12.87 -7.46 -1.37
C LEU A 69 12.85 -8.93 -1.79
N ASP A 70 13.45 -9.25 -2.94
CA ASP A 70 13.41 -10.58 -3.55
C ASP A 70 13.98 -11.70 -2.63
N PHE A 71 14.85 -11.32 -1.70
CA PHE A 71 15.49 -12.23 -0.75
C PHE A 71 14.76 -12.35 0.59
N ALA A 72 13.71 -11.54 0.81
CA ALA A 72 12.92 -11.55 2.04
C ALA A 72 11.70 -12.46 1.90
N PRO A 73 11.50 -13.44 2.80
CA PRO A 73 10.33 -14.28 2.76
C PRO A 73 9.06 -13.48 3.05
N PRO A 74 7.93 -13.82 2.42
CA PRO A 74 6.65 -13.20 2.76
C PRO A 74 6.17 -13.68 4.13
N VAL A 75 5.61 -12.75 4.90
CA VAL A 75 4.82 -13.07 6.10
C VAL A 75 3.43 -13.46 5.66
N ARG A 76 3.04 -14.69 5.94
CA ARG A 76 1.80 -15.26 5.43
C ARG A 76 0.57 -14.83 6.24
N ALA A 77 -0.57 -14.84 5.60
CA ALA A 77 -1.87 -14.73 6.26
C ALA A 77 -1.98 -15.73 7.43
N GLY A 78 -2.49 -15.26 8.56
CA GLY A 78 -2.57 -16.04 9.80
C GLY A 78 -1.32 -15.99 10.69
N ALA A 79 -0.26 -15.28 10.30
CA ALA A 79 0.94 -15.13 11.13
C ALA A 79 0.61 -14.41 12.46
N THR A 80 1.19 -14.91 13.55
CA THR A 80 1.06 -14.31 14.88
C THR A 80 1.95 -13.07 15.01
N LEU A 81 1.71 -12.26 16.04
CA LEU A 81 2.55 -11.08 16.31
C LEU A 81 4.02 -11.45 16.56
N ASP A 82 4.28 -12.58 17.20
CA ASP A 82 5.65 -13.05 17.45
C ASP A 82 6.36 -13.42 16.15
N GLN A 83 5.69 -14.17 15.26
CA GLN A 83 6.22 -14.49 13.92
C GLN A 83 6.46 -13.24 13.07
N VAL A 84 5.55 -12.26 13.13
CA VAL A 84 5.74 -10.97 12.45
C VAL A 84 6.94 -10.23 13.03
N THR A 85 7.08 -10.19 14.35
CA THR A 85 8.17 -9.48 15.02
C THR A 85 9.52 -10.10 14.67
N GLU A 86 9.61 -11.43 14.64
CA GLU A 86 10.80 -12.17 14.23
C GLU A 86 11.16 -11.85 12.76
N ALA A 87 10.20 -11.99 11.84
CA ALA A 87 10.42 -11.71 10.42
C ALA A 87 10.84 -10.25 10.17
N TRP A 88 10.23 -9.28 10.86
CA TRP A 88 10.57 -7.86 10.69
C TRP A 88 11.88 -7.45 11.38
N ALA A 89 12.35 -8.25 12.34
CA ALA A 89 13.65 -8.03 12.97
C ALA A 89 14.83 -8.23 11.98
N GLU A 90 14.66 -9.12 11.00
CA GLU A 90 15.66 -9.37 9.96
C GLU A 90 15.73 -8.23 8.93
N PHE A 91 14.64 -7.50 8.73
CA PHE A 91 14.52 -6.41 7.73
C PHE A 91 14.13 -5.07 8.37
N PRO A 92 14.94 -4.51 9.27
CA PRO A 92 14.57 -3.33 10.04
C PRO A 92 14.30 -2.11 9.14
N GLY A 93 13.09 -1.58 9.25
CA GLY A 93 12.60 -0.45 8.46
C GLY A 93 12.27 -0.81 7.01
N ALA A 94 12.05 -2.08 6.68
CA ALA A 94 11.50 -2.46 5.39
C ALA A 94 10.12 -1.81 5.21
N SER A 95 9.81 -1.41 3.98
CA SER A 95 8.47 -0.94 3.62
C SER A 95 7.47 -2.10 3.71
N ILE A 96 6.22 -1.81 4.05
CA ILE A 96 5.16 -2.82 4.07
C ILE A 96 4.53 -2.87 2.68
N MET A 97 4.62 -4.02 2.03
CA MET A 97 4.00 -4.21 0.72
C MET A 97 3.02 -5.38 0.74
N LEU A 98 1.91 -5.22 0.05
CA LEU A 98 0.89 -6.26 -0.11
C LEU A 98 0.99 -6.83 -1.53
N PRO A 99 1.18 -8.16 -1.67
CA PRO A 99 1.08 -8.82 -2.96
C PRO A 99 -0.38 -8.83 -3.45
N VAL A 100 -0.56 -8.50 -4.73
CA VAL A 100 -1.86 -8.43 -5.39
C VAL A 100 -2.15 -9.74 -6.14
N GLY A 101 -3.42 -10.10 -6.29
CA GLY A 101 -3.88 -11.22 -7.11
C GLY A 101 -4.36 -12.44 -6.34
N ARG A 102 -4.07 -12.55 -5.02
CA ARG A 102 -4.52 -13.69 -4.20
C ARG A 102 -5.75 -13.34 -3.37
N SER A 103 -5.63 -12.38 -2.49
CA SER A 103 -6.72 -11.96 -1.59
C SER A 103 -7.57 -10.85 -2.21
N PHE A 104 -6.99 -10.06 -3.07
CA PHE A 104 -7.63 -8.97 -3.79
C PHE A 104 -6.84 -8.62 -5.06
N ASP A 105 -7.51 -8.01 -6.01
CA ASP A 105 -6.92 -7.21 -7.07
C ASP A 105 -7.10 -5.73 -6.75
N VAL A 106 -6.51 -4.86 -7.55
CA VAL A 106 -6.59 -3.41 -7.36
C VAL A 106 -7.06 -2.73 -8.65
N ILE A 107 -8.02 -1.81 -8.52
CA ILE A 107 -8.27 -0.80 -9.54
C ILE A 107 -7.60 0.48 -9.09
N GLU A 108 -6.64 0.95 -9.90
CA GLU A 108 -5.87 2.15 -9.66
C GLU A 108 -6.35 3.30 -10.53
N VAL A 109 -6.54 4.47 -9.90
CA VAL A 109 -6.87 5.74 -10.57
C VAL A 109 -6.06 6.88 -9.94
N ALA A 110 -6.06 8.08 -10.55
CA ALA A 110 -5.52 9.27 -9.87
C ALA A 110 -6.20 9.49 -8.52
N GLU A 111 -5.44 9.91 -7.49
CA GLU A 111 -6.00 10.07 -6.13
C GLU A 111 -7.18 11.05 -6.09
N SER A 112 -7.11 12.16 -6.82
CA SER A 112 -8.20 13.14 -6.88
C SER A 112 -9.49 12.52 -7.46
N ALA A 113 -9.38 11.78 -8.56
CA ALA A 113 -10.49 11.03 -9.15
C ALA A 113 -11.04 9.98 -8.19
N GLY A 114 -10.13 9.23 -7.52
CA GLY A 114 -10.49 8.21 -6.55
C GLY A 114 -11.27 8.75 -5.36
N ARG A 115 -10.90 9.91 -4.82
CA ARG A 115 -11.64 10.58 -3.74
C ARG A 115 -13.06 10.96 -4.17
N HIS A 116 -13.21 11.53 -5.37
CA HIS A 116 -14.52 11.87 -5.92
C HIS A 116 -15.37 10.62 -6.17
N ALA A 117 -14.77 9.57 -6.72
CA ALA A 117 -15.45 8.29 -6.93
C ALA A 117 -15.92 7.68 -5.60
N LEU A 118 -15.04 7.66 -4.57
CA LEU A 118 -15.36 7.10 -3.27
C LEU A 118 -16.60 7.75 -2.65
N VAL A 119 -16.67 9.08 -2.63
CA VAL A 119 -17.84 9.83 -2.12
C VAL A 119 -19.12 9.47 -2.88
N ARG A 120 -19.05 9.30 -4.21
CA ARG A 120 -20.22 8.92 -5.01
C ARG A 120 -20.68 7.50 -4.74
N LEU A 121 -19.73 6.56 -4.68
CA LEU A 121 -19.99 5.15 -4.41
C LEU A 121 -20.60 4.95 -3.01
N GLU A 122 -20.09 5.66 -2.01
CA GLU A 122 -20.66 5.66 -0.64
C GLU A 122 -22.11 6.19 -0.61
N ARG A 123 -22.37 7.29 -1.33
CA ARG A 123 -23.75 7.83 -1.43
C ARG A 123 -24.73 6.90 -2.13
N MET A 124 -24.24 6.07 -3.04
CA MET A 124 -25.05 5.04 -3.71
C MET A 124 -25.28 3.81 -2.85
N GLY A 125 -24.66 3.71 -1.67
CA GLY A 125 -24.79 2.55 -0.78
C GLY A 125 -24.18 1.26 -1.34
N LEU A 126 -23.22 1.37 -2.28
CA LEU A 126 -22.59 0.20 -2.88
C LEU A 126 -21.61 -0.46 -1.89
N PRO A 127 -21.46 -1.80 -1.94
CA PRO A 127 -20.44 -2.48 -1.16
C PRO A 127 -19.06 -2.02 -1.62
N LEU A 128 -18.24 -1.54 -0.68
CA LEU A 128 -16.91 -1.00 -0.92
C LEU A 128 -15.87 -1.78 -0.15
N GLY A 129 -14.78 -2.11 -0.82
CA GLY A 129 -13.55 -2.58 -0.21
C GLY A 129 -12.73 -1.47 0.43
N PRO A 130 -11.58 -1.81 1.03
CA PRO A 130 -10.60 -0.84 1.47
C PRO A 130 -10.07 0.00 0.30
N VAL A 131 -9.71 1.26 0.58
CA VAL A 131 -9.12 2.16 -0.42
C VAL A 131 -7.89 2.83 0.17
N ILE A 132 -6.75 2.72 -0.53
CA ILE A 132 -5.47 3.31 -0.14
C ILE A 132 -5.18 4.52 -1.01
N ALA A 133 -4.75 5.62 -0.40
CA ALA A 133 -4.02 6.67 -1.10
C ALA A 133 -2.54 6.32 -1.06
N ALA A 134 -1.99 6.03 -2.22
CA ALA A 134 -0.58 5.76 -2.41
C ALA A 134 0.22 7.07 -2.51
N PRO A 135 1.48 7.10 -2.03
CA PRO A 135 2.29 8.32 -1.98
C PRO A 135 2.54 8.98 -3.35
N GLU A 136 2.47 8.22 -4.42
CA GLU A 136 2.61 8.69 -5.80
C GLU A 136 1.35 9.36 -6.37
N GLY A 137 0.37 9.70 -5.53
CA GLY A 137 -0.85 10.38 -5.94
C GLY A 137 -1.87 9.45 -6.62
N ARG A 138 -1.83 8.17 -6.33
CA ARG A 138 -2.77 7.16 -6.83
C ARG A 138 -3.74 6.70 -5.73
N ALA A 139 -4.96 6.38 -6.10
CA ALA A 139 -5.93 5.70 -5.25
C ALA A 139 -6.07 4.25 -5.69
N HIS A 140 -5.89 3.33 -4.75
CA HIS A 140 -5.97 1.88 -4.94
C HIS A 140 -7.27 1.36 -4.32
N PHE A 141 -8.24 0.97 -5.14
CA PHE A 141 -9.47 0.33 -4.72
C PHE A 141 -9.26 -1.18 -4.69
N LEU A 142 -9.33 -1.78 -3.52
CA LEU A 142 -9.20 -3.22 -3.38
C LEU A 142 -10.52 -3.88 -3.79
N VAL A 143 -10.44 -4.80 -4.74
CA VAL A 143 -11.57 -5.50 -5.35
C VAL A 143 -11.33 -7.01 -5.36
N ALA A 144 -12.36 -7.79 -5.68
CA ALA A 144 -12.25 -9.24 -5.76
C ALA A 144 -11.13 -9.68 -6.74
N PRO A 145 -10.40 -10.78 -6.43
CA PRO A 145 -9.38 -11.32 -7.32
C PRO A 145 -9.94 -11.65 -8.71
N GLY A 146 -9.09 -11.52 -9.76
CA GLY A 146 -9.45 -11.72 -11.16
C GLY A 146 -9.88 -10.43 -11.87
N ALA A 147 -10.16 -9.37 -11.12
CA ALA A 147 -10.63 -8.10 -11.66
C ALA A 147 -9.67 -7.46 -12.67
N ALA A 148 -8.36 -7.58 -12.47
CA ALA A 148 -7.37 -7.01 -13.37
C ALA A 148 -7.39 -7.66 -14.76
N ALA A 149 -7.62 -8.96 -14.83
CA ALA A 149 -7.74 -9.69 -16.09
C ALA A 149 -9.05 -9.39 -16.83
N GLU A 150 -10.15 -9.21 -16.08
CA GLU A 150 -11.47 -8.91 -16.63
C GLU A 150 -11.65 -7.44 -17.03
N LEU A 151 -10.79 -6.55 -16.55
CA LEU A 151 -10.94 -5.10 -16.67
C LEU A 151 -11.15 -4.60 -18.11
N PRO A 152 -10.37 -5.03 -19.12
CA PRO A 152 -10.57 -4.56 -20.50
C PRO A 152 -11.95 -4.92 -21.06
N GLU A 153 -12.41 -6.15 -20.81
CA GLU A 153 -13.73 -6.60 -21.27
C GLU A 153 -14.87 -5.87 -20.56
N LEU A 154 -14.74 -5.66 -19.24
CA LEU A 154 -15.74 -4.90 -18.50
C LEU A 154 -15.85 -3.46 -18.98
N LEU A 155 -14.74 -2.79 -19.27
CA LEU A 155 -14.74 -1.43 -19.82
C LEU A 155 -15.36 -1.39 -21.21
N TYR A 156 -15.01 -2.31 -22.08
CA TYR A 156 -15.61 -2.42 -23.42
C TYR A 156 -17.14 -2.58 -23.36
N ARG A 157 -17.64 -3.48 -22.51
CA ARG A 157 -19.09 -3.66 -22.28
C ARG A 157 -19.81 -2.42 -21.75
N MET A 158 -19.09 -1.50 -21.11
CA MET A 158 -19.60 -0.23 -20.62
C MET A 158 -19.50 0.89 -21.68
N GLY A 159 -19.07 0.57 -22.91
CA GLY A 159 -18.95 1.55 -24.00
C GLY A 159 -17.63 2.32 -24.02
N TRP A 160 -16.59 1.80 -23.35
CA TRP A 160 -15.23 2.35 -23.43
C TRP A 160 -14.42 1.57 -24.46
N ASP A 161 -14.47 2.00 -25.72
CA ASP A 161 -13.79 1.33 -26.84
C ASP A 161 -12.25 1.44 -26.75
N ASP A 162 -11.75 2.52 -26.13
CA ASP A 162 -10.33 2.72 -25.82
C ASP A 162 -10.08 2.89 -24.34
N PRO A 163 -9.87 1.78 -23.59
CA PRO A 163 -9.53 1.85 -22.18
C PRO A 163 -8.22 2.59 -21.87
N SER A 164 -7.29 2.69 -22.85
CA SER A 164 -6.01 3.39 -22.67
C SER A 164 -6.17 4.89 -22.54
N ALA A 165 -7.29 5.44 -23.02
CA ALA A 165 -7.67 6.83 -22.84
C ALA A 165 -8.06 7.15 -21.38
N LEU A 166 -8.37 6.14 -20.57
CA LEU A 166 -8.68 6.32 -19.16
C LEU A 166 -7.40 6.29 -18.30
N ASP A 167 -7.30 7.18 -17.32
CA ASP A 167 -6.27 7.07 -16.27
C ASP A 167 -6.73 6.05 -15.21
N LEU A 168 -6.91 4.80 -15.65
CA LEU A 168 -7.40 3.69 -14.86
C LEU A 168 -6.64 2.43 -15.23
N ARG A 169 -6.12 1.70 -14.21
CA ARG A 169 -5.36 0.48 -14.40
C ARG A 169 -5.85 -0.62 -13.46
N GLY A 170 -5.78 -1.86 -13.91
CA GLY A 170 -5.91 -3.05 -13.08
C GLY A 170 -4.54 -3.55 -12.63
N LEU A 171 -4.37 -3.80 -11.33
CA LEU A 171 -3.21 -4.51 -10.80
C LEU A 171 -3.68 -5.88 -10.32
N GLY A 172 -3.05 -6.92 -10.83
CA GLY A 172 -3.35 -8.33 -10.53
C GLY A 172 -2.12 -9.10 -10.09
N PRO A 173 -2.09 -10.43 -10.28
CA PRO A 173 -1.00 -11.30 -9.84
C PRO A 173 0.37 -10.81 -10.29
N GLY A 174 1.34 -10.80 -9.34
CA GLY A 174 2.70 -10.30 -9.57
C GLY A 174 2.89 -8.81 -9.23
N ALA A 175 1.82 -8.03 -9.14
CA ALA A 175 1.90 -6.66 -8.66
C ALA A 175 2.01 -6.59 -7.12
N HIS A 176 2.52 -5.48 -6.63
CA HIS A 176 2.62 -5.16 -5.20
C HIS A 176 2.22 -3.72 -4.97
N ILE A 177 1.55 -3.44 -3.87
CA ILE A 177 1.19 -2.09 -3.44
C ILE A 177 1.79 -1.76 -2.08
N THR A 178 2.16 -0.50 -1.86
CA THR A 178 2.61 -0.04 -0.55
C THR A 178 1.40 0.13 0.37
N ALA A 179 1.47 -0.46 1.57
CA ALA A 179 0.40 -0.41 2.54
C ALA A 179 0.67 0.59 3.67
N PRO A 180 -0.38 1.25 4.21
CA PRO A 180 -0.22 2.09 5.40
C PRO A 180 0.34 1.31 6.60
N PRO A 181 1.20 1.90 7.42
CA PRO A 181 1.68 3.28 7.39
C PRO A 181 3.01 3.45 6.62
N ALA A 182 3.39 2.50 5.77
CA ALA A 182 4.69 2.50 5.11
C ALA A 182 4.88 3.68 4.16
N ASP A 183 6.10 4.22 4.16
CA ASP A 183 6.55 5.23 3.20
C ASP A 183 7.03 4.55 1.91
N ARG A 184 6.82 5.19 0.78
CA ARG A 184 7.34 4.76 -0.51
C ARG A 184 8.40 5.74 -1.01
N ALA A 185 9.64 5.32 -0.94
CA ALA A 185 10.78 6.04 -1.52
C ALA A 185 10.95 7.50 -1.03
N GLY A 186 10.45 7.83 0.17
CA GLY A 186 10.51 9.19 0.74
C GLY A 186 9.43 10.15 0.22
N LEU A 187 8.45 9.64 -0.55
CA LEU A 187 7.30 10.44 -1.01
C LEU A 187 6.26 10.69 0.08
N GLY A 188 6.41 10.03 1.21
CA GLY A 188 5.48 10.06 2.33
C GLY A 188 4.75 8.75 2.53
N PRO A 189 3.98 8.62 3.62
CA PRO A 189 3.30 7.38 3.95
C PRO A 189 2.06 7.14 3.08
N ALA A 190 1.86 5.89 2.71
CA ALA A 190 0.55 5.42 2.27
C ALA A 190 -0.48 5.63 3.39
N ARG A 191 -1.73 5.88 3.05
CA ARG A 191 -2.79 6.15 4.02
C ARG A 191 -4.12 5.57 3.56
N TRP A 192 -4.97 5.23 4.49
CA TRP A 192 -6.32 4.79 4.18
C TRP A 192 -7.19 5.98 3.75
N LEU A 193 -7.83 5.90 2.58
CA LEU A 193 -9.00 6.70 2.24
C LEU A 193 -10.27 6.06 2.80
N ARG A 194 -10.29 4.72 2.82
CA ARG A 194 -11.29 3.90 3.49
C ARG A 194 -10.57 2.73 4.15
N SER A 195 -10.62 2.67 5.47
CA SER A 195 -9.99 1.59 6.24
C SER A 195 -10.66 0.23 5.96
N PRO A 196 -9.92 -0.88 6.09
CA PRO A 196 -10.50 -2.21 6.03
C PRO A 196 -11.53 -2.41 7.16
N ALA A 197 -12.59 -3.17 6.85
CA ALA A 197 -13.50 -3.75 7.84
C ALA A 197 -13.53 -5.26 7.60
N LEU A 198 -13.88 -6.05 8.61
CA LEU A 198 -13.76 -7.52 8.56
C LEU A 198 -14.42 -8.15 7.33
N ASP A 199 -15.61 -7.70 6.99
CA ASP A 199 -16.36 -8.16 5.82
C ASP A 199 -15.74 -7.74 4.50
N SER A 200 -15.35 -6.48 4.39
CA SER A 200 -14.83 -5.90 3.15
C SER A 200 -13.35 -6.23 2.88
N ALA A 201 -12.58 -6.56 3.91
CA ALA A 201 -11.19 -6.97 3.77
C ALA A 201 -11.07 -8.45 3.35
N THR A 202 -11.93 -9.31 3.93
CA THR A 202 -11.93 -10.75 3.64
C THR A 202 -12.70 -11.10 2.37
N LYS A 203 -13.67 -10.27 1.97
CA LYS A 203 -14.49 -10.43 0.76
C LYS A 203 -14.60 -9.10 0.00
N PRO A 204 -13.55 -8.67 -0.68
CA PRO A 204 -13.58 -7.43 -1.46
C PRO A 204 -14.69 -7.46 -2.52
N PRO A 205 -15.30 -6.31 -2.86
CA PRO A 205 -16.41 -6.26 -3.81
C PRO A 205 -15.96 -6.58 -5.24
N ALA A 206 -16.89 -7.08 -6.05
CA ALA A 206 -16.63 -7.30 -7.47
C ALA A 206 -16.37 -5.95 -8.19
N ALA A 207 -15.34 -5.91 -9.03
CA ALA A 207 -14.91 -4.70 -9.76
C ALA A 207 -16.05 -4.04 -10.55
N ARG A 208 -16.93 -4.83 -11.16
CA ARG A 208 -18.08 -4.35 -11.96
C ARG A 208 -19.00 -3.38 -11.20
N LEU A 209 -19.06 -3.46 -9.87
CA LEU A 209 -19.89 -2.58 -9.04
C LEU A 209 -19.33 -1.17 -8.96
N LEU A 210 -18.01 -1.02 -9.06
CA LEU A 210 -17.30 0.24 -8.87
C LEU A 210 -16.88 0.86 -10.20
N LEU A 211 -16.66 0.02 -11.21
CA LEU A 211 -15.94 0.36 -12.43
C LEU A 211 -16.62 1.49 -13.22
N GLY A 212 -17.96 1.49 -13.33
CA GLY A 212 -18.67 2.55 -14.05
C GLY A 212 -18.43 3.94 -13.45
N THR A 213 -18.45 4.06 -12.11
CA THR A 213 -18.15 5.32 -11.44
C THR A 213 -16.67 5.69 -11.57
N LEU A 214 -15.76 4.72 -11.41
CA LEU A 214 -14.32 4.96 -11.53
C LEU A 214 -13.95 5.42 -12.95
N ALA A 215 -14.43 4.74 -13.97
CA ALA A 215 -14.19 5.10 -15.38
C ALA A 215 -14.73 6.50 -15.70
N TYR A 216 -15.97 6.79 -15.28
CA TYR A 216 -16.56 8.12 -15.48
C TYR A 216 -15.75 9.25 -14.84
N VAL A 217 -15.31 9.07 -13.59
CA VAL A 217 -14.54 10.11 -12.88
C VAL A 217 -13.15 10.22 -13.46
N ALA A 218 -12.48 9.10 -13.79
CA ALA A 218 -11.17 9.08 -14.41
C ALA A 218 -11.18 9.82 -15.77
N HIS A 219 -12.21 9.61 -16.58
CA HIS A 219 -12.40 10.33 -17.85
C HIS A 219 -12.53 11.84 -17.63
N ARG A 220 -13.40 12.26 -16.71
CA ARG A 220 -13.64 13.68 -16.43
C ARG A 220 -12.45 14.41 -15.82
N SER A 221 -11.55 13.72 -15.15
CA SER A 221 -10.37 14.33 -14.54
C SER A 221 -9.25 14.62 -15.56
N ARG A 222 -9.40 14.15 -16.80
CA ARG A 222 -8.47 14.42 -17.93
C ARG A 222 -8.98 15.52 -18.86
N ALA A 223 -10.28 15.78 -18.87
CA ALA A 223 -10.92 16.85 -19.61
C ALA A 223 -10.85 18.17 -18.85
#